data_b839d842fb8598dfc375fb6c3925068e
#
_entry.id   b839d842fb8598dfc375fb6c3925068e
#
_cell.length_a   1.000
_cell.length_b   1.000
_cell.length_c   1.000
_cell.angle_alpha   90.00
_cell.angle_beta   90.00
_cell.angle_gamma   90.00
#
_symmetry.space_group_name_H-M   'P 1'
#
loop_
_entity.id
_entity.type
_entity.pdbx_description
1 polymer ?
#
loop_
_entity_poly.entity_id
_entity_poly.type
_entity_poly.pdbx_seq_one_letter_code
_entity_poly.pdbx_strand_id
1 'polypeptide(L)'
;MIDNIDRLLTQLANHDNDIDTICDDLANGTVRRTRISEWTLPNGETGRSVQKIIDHQPATNPYPVDELVNKLAEWTPPKPADNTHTDYSTAAFVIGAGDFQIGKGIPGGETAHFADDYLHSLIVAKHYWQQAGKPERVHIAFLGDMIEGYVSQGGSNAWRTQTPLTEQIRLTRMAMMQLVHMFDHCANVTITSIPGNHGEAVRFGKGVTTYDDSFDVDCCRAIAEAYQLNNQYPNLHFHFPSRDEMTTTVDVAGTRILHALSLIHI
;
A
#
# COMPACT_ATOMS: atom_id res chain seq x y z
N MET A 1 -28.60 32.59 1.31
CA MET A 1 -27.74 31.62 0.53
C MET A 1 -27.69 32.00 -0.94
N ILE A 2 -28.76 32.53 -1.52
CA ILE A 2 -28.84 33.00 -2.91
C ILE A 2 -27.96 34.26 -3.14
N ASP A 3 -27.95 35.20 -2.18
CA ASP A 3 -27.16 36.46 -2.29
C ASP A 3 -25.65 36.28 -2.42
N ASN A 4 -25.10 35.16 -1.97
CA ASN A 4 -23.68 34.87 -2.11
C ASN A 4 -23.28 34.35 -3.51
N ILE A 5 -24.22 33.72 -4.20
CA ILE A 5 -23.99 33.18 -5.56
C ILE A 5 -24.00 34.34 -6.56
N ASP A 6 -24.97 35.26 -6.46
CA ASP A 6 -25.07 36.43 -7.34
C ASP A 6 -23.86 37.37 -7.19
N ARG A 7 -23.33 37.51 -5.95
CA ARG A 7 -22.13 38.29 -5.70
C ARG A 7 -20.88 37.62 -6.27
N LEU A 8 -20.80 36.29 -6.21
CA LEU A 8 -19.72 35.49 -6.80
C LEU A 8 -19.79 35.55 -8.33
N LEU A 9 -20.97 35.43 -8.91
CA LEU A 9 -21.20 35.54 -10.35
C LEU A 9 -20.85 36.94 -10.88
N THR A 10 -21.16 38.00 -10.13
CA THR A 10 -20.80 39.37 -10.50
C THR A 10 -19.30 39.62 -10.42
N GLN A 11 -18.59 39.00 -9.48
CA GLN A 11 -17.13 39.06 -9.40
C GLN A 11 -16.41 38.20 -10.45
N LEU A 12 -17.07 37.17 -10.94
CA LEU A 12 -16.58 36.26 -11.96
C LEU A 12 -16.83 36.74 -13.39
N ALA A 13 -17.83 37.59 -13.62
CA ALA A 13 -18.27 38.08 -14.93
C ALA A 13 -17.19 38.87 -15.71
N ASN A 14 -16.06 39.15 -15.09
CA ASN A 14 -14.94 39.84 -15.72
C ASN A 14 -13.85 38.90 -16.29
N HIS A 15 -14.04 37.56 -16.25
CA HIS A 15 -13.05 36.59 -16.72
C HIS A 15 -13.70 35.37 -17.40
N ASP A 16 -13.79 35.43 -18.71
CA ASP A 16 -14.75 34.72 -19.57
C ASP A 16 -14.61 33.19 -19.77
N ASN A 17 -13.58 32.48 -19.28
CA ASN A 17 -13.40 31.09 -19.69
C ASN A 17 -13.47 30.03 -18.54
N ASP A 18 -13.45 30.44 -17.28
CA ASP A 18 -13.46 29.50 -16.15
C ASP A 18 -14.87 29.35 -15.51
N ILE A 19 -15.79 30.22 -15.86
CA ILE A 19 -17.11 30.35 -15.19
C ILE A 19 -18.03 29.21 -15.57
N ASP A 20 -18.08 28.87 -16.84
CA ASP A 20 -18.97 27.82 -17.34
C ASP A 20 -18.61 26.47 -16.73
N THR A 21 -17.32 26.17 -16.61
CA THR A 21 -16.85 24.95 -15.97
C THR A 21 -17.15 24.92 -14.47
N ILE A 22 -17.08 26.06 -13.79
CA ILE A 22 -17.39 26.16 -12.35
C ILE A 22 -18.91 26.04 -12.13
N CYS A 23 -19.71 26.64 -12.99
CA CYS A 23 -21.16 26.56 -12.94
C CYS A 23 -21.66 25.14 -13.23
N ASP A 24 -21.09 24.46 -14.19
CA ASP A 24 -21.41 23.07 -14.51
C ASP A 24 -21.04 22.12 -13.36
N ASP A 25 -19.87 22.30 -12.76
CA ASP A 25 -19.42 21.52 -11.60
C ASP A 25 -20.33 21.73 -10.36
N LEU A 26 -20.80 22.97 -10.13
CA LEU A 26 -21.73 23.30 -9.06
C LEU A 26 -23.14 22.79 -9.33
N ALA A 27 -23.61 22.91 -10.59
CA ALA A 27 -24.91 22.40 -11.00
C ALA A 27 -25.03 20.88 -10.93
N ASN A 28 -23.93 20.19 -11.20
CA ASN A 28 -23.84 18.72 -11.13
C ASN A 28 -23.58 18.19 -9.69
N GLY A 29 -23.48 19.08 -8.69
CA GLY A 29 -23.27 18.67 -7.30
C GLY A 29 -21.89 18.05 -7.01
N THR A 30 -20.95 18.20 -7.94
CA THR A 30 -19.61 17.59 -7.84
C THR A 30 -18.64 18.44 -7.01
N VAL A 31 -18.89 19.75 -6.88
CA VAL A 31 -18.02 20.68 -6.15
C VAL A 31 -18.74 21.26 -4.95
N ARG A 32 -18.23 20.98 -3.76
CA ARG A 32 -18.78 21.52 -2.50
C ARG A 32 -18.36 22.97 -2.24
N ARG A 33 -17.13 23.30 -2.62
CA ARG A 33 -16.55 24.60 -2.35
C ARG A 33 -15.45 24.93 -3.35
N THR A 34 -15.50 26.15 -3.88
CA THR A 34 -14.39 26.71 -4.66
C THR A 34 -13.75 27.84 -3.86
N ARG A 35 -12.42 27.81 -3.71
CA ARG A 35 -11.64 28.89 -3.13
C ARG A 35 -10.78 29.51 -4.23
N ILE A 36 -10.96 30.79 -4.46
CA ILE A 36 -10.14 31.56 -5.38
C ILE A 36 -9.24 32.47 -4.54
N SER A 37 -7.95 32.45 -4.83
CA SER A 37 -6.96 33.33 -4.23
C SER A 37 -6.25 34.10 -5.33
N GLU A 38 -6.21 35.42 -5.18
CA GLU A 38 -5.52 36.32 -6.09
C GLU A 38 -4.43 37.10 -5.33
N TRP A 39 -3.31 37.33 -5.96
CA TRP A 39 -2.22 38.12 -5.39
C TRP A 39 -1.52 38.90 -6.49
N THR A 40 -0.96 40.05 -6.13
CA THR A 40 -0.18 40.87 -7.05
C THR A 40 1.28 40.54 -6.90
N LEU A 41 1.93 40.21 -8.00
CA LEU A 41 3.38 39.98 -8.06
C LEU A 41 4.13 41.33 -8.02
N PRO A 42 5.44 41.34 -7.62
CA PRO A 42 6.22 42.57 -7.59
C PRO A 42 6.35 43.29 -8.95
N ASN A 43 6.15 42.59 -10.06
CA ASN A 43 6.12 43.14 -11.42
C ASN A 43 4.77 43.74 -11.83
N GLY A 44 3.78 43.74 -10.91
CA GLY A 44 2.42 44.26 -11.16
C GLY A 44 1.46 43.27 -11.82
N GLU A 45 1.91 42.06 -12.16
CA GLU A 45 1.04 41.00 -12.67
C GLU A 45 0.20 40.36 -11.55
N THR A 46 -1.00 39.92 -11.89
CA THR A 46 -1.88 39.20 -10.97
C THR A 46 -1.69 37.68 -11.08
N GLY A 47 -1.25 37.07 -9.99
CA GLY A 47 -1.26 35.62 -9.85
C GLY A 47 -2.62 35.17 -9.31
N ARG A 48 -3.09 34.01 -9.78
CA ARG A 48 -4.37 33.42 -9.36
C ARG A 48 -4.26 31.94 -9.09
N SER A 49 -4.91 31.48 -8.03
CA SER A 49 -5.06 30.05 -7.72
C SER A 49 -6.53 29.73 -7.49
N VAL A 50 -7.00 28.66 -8.11
CA VAL A 50 -8.35 28.14 -7.93
C VAL A 50 -8.25 26.76 -7.30
N GLN A 51 -8.77 26.63 -6.07
CA GLN A 51 -8.87 25.35 -5.36
C GLN A 51 -10.34 24.92 -5.35
N LYS A 52 -10.62 23.76 -5.93
CA LYS A 52 -11.93 23.13 -5.88
C LYS A 52 -11.93 22.06 -4.81
N ILE A 53 -12.85 22.15 -3.84
CA ILE A 53 -13.12 21.07 -2.89
C ILE A 53 -14.27 20.27 -3.46
N ILE A 54 -13.95 19.10 -3.93
CA ILE A 54 -14.92 18.17 -4.50
C ILE A 54 -15.45 17.32 -3.36
N ASP A 55 -16.77 17.29 -3.19
CA ASP A 55 -17.38 16.25 -2.38
C ASP A 55 -17.26 14.96 -3.18
N HIS A 56 -16.33 14.13 -2.79
CA HIS A 56 -16.51 12.73 -3.10
C HIS A 56 -17.79 12.30 -2.40
N GLN A 57 -18.86 12.16 -3.14
CA GLN A 57 -19.92 11.28 -2.67
C GLN A 57 -19.20 9.95 -2.40
N PRO A 58 -19.23 9.43 -1.16
CA PRO A 58 -18.73 8.09 -0.93
C PRO A 58 -19.42 7.26 -2.00
N ALA A 59 -18.63 6.55 -2.79
CA ALA A 59 -19.19 5.61 -3.75
C ALA A 59 -20.30 4.88 -3.00
N THR A 60 -21.49 4.82 -3.60
CA THR A 60 -22.72 4.31 -2.97
C THR A 60 -22.57 2.86 -2.47
N ASN A 61 -21.40 2.30 -2.63
CA ASN A 61 -20.95 1.05 -2.08
C ASN A 61 -19.65 1.31 -1.29
N PRO A 62 -19.72 1.43 0.06
CA PRO A 62 -18.51 1.45 0.86
C PRO A 62 -17.73 0.19 0.48
N TYR A 63 -16.47 0.36 0.17
CA TYR A 63 -15.57 -0.71 -0.22
C TYR A 63 -15.74 -1.87 0.76
N PRO A 64 -16.05 -3.09 0.33
CA PRO A 64 -16.41 -4.17 1.24
C PRO A 64 -15.15 -4.78 1.88
N VAL A 65 -14.44 -3.97 2.68
CA VAL A 65 -13.19 -4.39 3.34
C VAL A 65 -13.42 -5.64 4.18
N ASP A 66 -14.54 -5.73 4.89
CA ASP A 66 -14.86 -6.91 5.67
C ASP A 66 -15.03 -8.15 4.80
N GLU A 67 -15.62 -8.03 3.62
CA GLU A 67 -15.72 -9.12 2.65
C GLU A 67 -14.34 -9.55 2.15
N LEU A 68 -13.46 -8.59 1.82
CA LEU A 68 -12.09 -8.88 1.40
C LEU A 68 -11.26 -9.53 2.52
N VAL A 69 -11.38 -9.02 3.74
CA VAL A 69 -10.71 -9.60 4.91
C VAL A 69 -11.21 -11.02 5.16
N ASN A 70 -12.53 -11.25 5.10
CA ASN A 70 -13.10 -12.59 5.25
C ASN A 70 -12.62 -13.53 4.14
N LYS A 71 -12.59 -13.07 2.91
CA LYS A 71 -12.07 -13.84 1.77
C LYS A 71 -10.60 -14.25 1.97
N LEU A 72 -9.77 -13.35 2.44
CA LEU A 72 -8.38 -13.66 2.79
C LEU A 72 -8.30 -14.61 3.99
N ALA A 73 -9.12 -14.41 5.01
CA ALA A 73 -9.10 -15.23 6.23
C ALA A 73 -9.61 -16.67 6.01
N GLU A 74 -10.59 -16.83 5.13
CA GLU A 74 -11.17 -18.16 4.82
C GLU A 74 -10.32 -18.97 3.85
N TRP A 75 -9.39 -18.30 3.14
CA TRP A 75 -8.53 -18.98 2.20
C TRP A 75 -7.54 -19.90 2.92
N THR A 76 -7.48 -21.13 2.48
CA THR A 76 -6.51 -22.13 2.97
C THR A 76 -5.58 -22.53 1.82
N PRO A 77 -4.26 -22.63 2.08
CA PRO A 77 -3.32 -23.07 1.07
C PRO A 77 -3.70 -24.46 0.54
N PRO A 78 -3.60 -24.69 -0.77
CA PRO A 78 -3.78 -26.03 -1.32
C PRO A 78 -2.82 -27.01 -0.64
N LYS A 79 -3.33 -28.18 -0.20
CA LYS A 79 -2.47 -29.22 0.37
C LYS A 79 -1.36 -29.57 -0.61
N PRO A 80 -0.09 -29.69 -0.12
CA PRO A 80 0.99 -30.16 -0.97
C PRO A 80 0.62 -31.53 -1.56
N ALA A 81 0.84 -31.70 -2.87
CA ALA A 81 0.75 -33.04 -3.45
C ALA A 81 1.88 -33.90 -2.83
N ASP A 82 1.56 -35.14 -2.49
CA ASP A 82 2.56 -36.11 -2.04
C ASP A 82 3.55 -36.39 -3.18
N ASN A 83 4.69 -35.74 -3.16
CA ASN A 83 5.75 -35.95 -4.14
C ASN A 83 7.03 -36.33 -3.43
N THR A 84 7.70 -37.30 -3.99
CA THR A 84 9.04 -37.75 -3.62
C THR A 84 9.99 -36.57 -3.51
N HIS A 85 10.60 -36.41 -2.32
CA HIS A 85 11.63 -35.42 -2.07
C HIS A 85 12.81 -35.60 -3.01
N THR A 86 13.04 -34.61 -3.85
CA THR A 86 14.35 -34.40 -4.45
C THR A 86 15.18 -33.62 -3.43
N ASP A 87 16.34 -34.11 -3.07
CA ASP A 87 17.21 -33.46 -2.07
C ASP A 87 17.80 -32.15 -2.62
N TYR A 88 17.05 -31.05 -2.44
CA TYR A 88 17.52 -29.69 -2.68
C TYR A 88 18.03 -29.04 -1.38
N SER A 89 18.77 -29.78 -0.58
CA SER A 89 19.21 -29.36 0.76
C SER A 89 19.98 -28.03 0.79
N THR A 90 20.47 -27.58 -0.35
CA THR A 90 21.23 -26.32 -0.50
C THR A 90 20.46 -25.21 -1.21
N ALA A 91 19.28 -25.48 -1.78
CA ALA A 91 18.50 -24.50 -2.51
C ALA A 91 17.49 -23.78 -1.59
N ALA A 92 17.16 -22.55 -1.95
CA ALA A 92 16.08 -21.78 -1.34
C ALA A 92 15.12 -21.28 -2.41
N PHE A 93 13.83 -21.20 -2.05
CA PHE A 93 12.82 -20.56 -2.87
C PHE A 93 12.64 -19.12 -2.37
N VAL A 94 12.80 -18.15 -3.26
CA VAL A 94 12.75 -16.72 -2.92
C VAL A 94 11.48 -16.10 -3.53
N ILE A 95 10.73 -15.39 -2.71
CA ILE A 95 9.52 -14.67 -3.10
C ILE A 95 9.72 -13.20 -2.78
N GLY A 96 9.69 -12.35 -3.81
CA GLY A 96 9.60 -10.90 -3.66
C GLY A 96 8.13 -10.47 -3.76
N ALA A 97 7.64 -9.80 -2.73
CA ALA A 97 6.29 -9.26 -2.66
C ALA A 97 6.37 -7.78 -2.31
N GLY A 98 5.95 -6.90 -3.19
CA GLY A 98 6.01 -5.46 -2.97
C GLY A 98 5.03 -4.73 -3.86
N ASP A 99 4.91 -3.42 -3.62
CA ASP A 99 4.11 -2.52 -4.44
C ASP A 99 2.62 -2.92 -4.50
N PHE A 100 2.08 -3.42 -3.39
CA PHE A 100 0.66 -3.78 -3.30
C PHE A 100 -0.23 -2.53 -3.36
N GLN A 101 0.25 -1.41 -2.83
CA GLN A 101 -0.44 -0.12 -2.78
C GLN A 101 -1.93 -0.27 -2.41
N ILE A 102 -2.21 -1.09 -1.39
CA ILE A 102 -3.58 -1.33 -0.92
C ILE A 102 -4.21 -0.01 -0.50
N GLY A 103 -5.36 0.30 -1.07
CA GLY A 103 -6.05 1.58 -0.87
C GLY A 103 -5.96 2.52 -2.06
N LYS A 104 -5.12 2.24 -3.06
CA LYS A 104 -5.03 3.03 -4.28
C LYS A 104 -6.35 3.03 -5.02
N GLY A 105 -6.89 4.23 -5.23
CA GLY A 105 -8.13 4.44 -5.94
C GLY A 105 -7.90 4.85 -7.37
N ILE A 106 -8.26 4.00 -8.32
CA ILE A 106 -8.44 4.37 -9.72
C ILE A 106 -9.92 4.18 -10.07
N PRO A 107 -10.50 5.00 -10.97
CA PRO A 107 -11.84 4.73 -11.48
C PRO A 107 -11.91 3.32 -12.06
N GLY A 108 -12.68 2.42 -11.41
CA GLY A 108 -12.74 1.00 -11.73
C GLY A 108 -12.17 0.06 -10.66
N GLY A 109 -11.46 0.60 -9.65
CA GLY A 109 -11.16 -0.07 -8.38
C GLY A 109 -10.08 -1.12 -8.43
N GLU A 110 -8.79 -0.74 -8.50
CA GLU A 110 -7.70 -1.72 -8.34
C GLU A 110 -7.78 -2.47 -7.01
N THR A 111 -8.09 -1.78 -5.89
CA THR A 111 -8.26 -2.45 -4.60
C THR A 111 -9.45 -3.42 -4.59
N ALA A 112 -10.48 -3.23 -5.45
CA ALA A 112 -11.62 -4.16 -5.54
C ALA A 112 -11.22 -5.57 -5.94
N HIS A 113 -10.25 -5.66 -6.81
CA HIS A 113 -9.76 -6.93 -7.33
C HIS A 113 -8.55 -7.46 -6.55
N PHE A 114 -7.98 -6.63 -5.64
CA PHE A 114 -6.76 -6.98 -4.91
C PHE A 114 -6.81 -8.37 -4.29
N ALA A 115 -7.89 -8.71 -3.59
CA ALA A 115 -7.97 -10.01 -2.92
C ALA A 115 -7.96 -11.18 -3.91
N ASP A 116 -8.64 -11.06 -5.04
CA ASP A 116 -8.68 -12.10 -6.06
C ASP A 116 -7.33 -12.26 -6.76
N ASP A 117 -6.72 -11.15 -7.16
CA ASP A 117 -5.42 -11.14 -7.84
C ASP A 117 -4.32 -11.63 -6.89
N TYR A 118 -4.39 -11.21 -5.62
CA TYR A 118 -3.45 -11.66 -4.61
C TYR A 118 -3.55 -13.15 -4.34
N LEU A 119 -4.75 -13.68 -4.10
CA LEU A 119 -4.94 -15.12 -3.88
C LEU A 119 -4.54 -15.95 -5.10
N HIS A 120 -4.79 -15.44 -6.30
CA HIS A 120 -4.28 -16.07 -7.53
C HIS A 120 -2.75 -16.10 -7.54
N SER A 121 -2.10 -15.00 -7.18
CA SER A 121 -0.63 -14.92 -7.10
C SER A 121 -0.05 -15.89 -6.07
N LEU A 122 -0.73 -16.11 -4.93
CA LEU A 122 -0.33 -17.13 -3.96
C LEU A 122 -0.39 -18.55 -4.56
N ILE A 123 -1.45 -18.87 -5.30
CA ILE A 123 -1.58 -20.17 -6.00
C ILE A 123 -0.44 -20.36 -6.98
N VAL A 124 -0.12 -19.32 -7.76
CA VAL A 124 1.00 -19.33 -8.71
C VAL A 124 2.34 -19.53 -8.01
N ALA A 125 2.59 -18.79 -6.92
CA ALA A 125 3.83 -18.95 -6.12
C ALA A 125 3.95 -20.38 -5.56
N LYS A 126 2.85 -20.94 -5.04
CA LYS A 126 2.81 -22.32 -4.56
C LYS A 126 3.12 -23.32 -5.67
N HIS A 127 2.56 -23.12 -6.87
CA HIS A 127 2.82 -23.95 -8.03
C HIS A 127 4.31 -23.94 -8.42
N TYR A 128 4.94 -22.75 -8.51
CA TYR A 128 6.37 -22.65 -8.81
C TYR A 128 7.26 -23.27 -7.72
N TRP A 129 6.92 -23.10 -6.45
CA TRP A 129 7.61 -23.77 -5.35
C TRP A 129 7.53 -25.30 -5.48
N GLN A 130 6.37 -25.83 -5.87
CA GLN A 130 6.20 -27.27 -6.13
C GLN A 130 7.04 -27.75 -7.31
N GLN A 131 7.06 -26.99 -8.43
CA GLN A 131 7.89 -27.29 -9.59
C GLN A 131 9.39 -27.24 -9.29
N ALA A 132 9.81 -26.34 -8.37
CA ALA A 132 11.17 -26.25 -7.91
C ALA A 132 11.58 -27.40 -6.96
N GLY A 133 10.71 -28.40 -6.78
CA GLY A 133 11.01 -29.56 -5.92
C GLY A 133 10.74 -29.32 -4.43
N LYS A 134 9.94 -28.33 -4.09
CA LYS A 134 9.52 -27.99 -2.71
C LYS A 134 10.70 -27.72 -1.79
N PRO A 135 11.57 -26.76 -2.08
CA PRO A 135 12.67 -26.42 -1.18
C PRO A 135 12.17 -26.17 0.25
N GLU A 136 12.82 -26.75 1.23
CA GLU A 136 12.52 -26.60 2.65
C GLU A 136 12.99 -25.24 3.21
N ARG A 137 13.80 -24.51 2.45
CA ARG A 137 14.21 -23.15 2.75
C ARG A 137 13.43 -22.19 1.87
N VAL A 138 12.69 -21.29 2.50
CA VAL A 138 11.89 -20.27 1.81
C VAL A 138 12.31 -18.90 2.31
N HIS A 139 12.49 -17.97 1.42
CA HIS A 139 12.71 -16.57 1.74
C HIS A 139 11.58 -15.72 1.19
N ILE A 140 10.93 -14.99 2.08
CA ILE A 140 9.84 -14.04 1.75
C ILE A 140 10.36 -12.63 2.00
N ALA A 141 10.38 -11.81 0.96
CA ALA A 141 10.79 -10.42 1.04
C ALA A 141 9.59 -9.51 0.76
N PHE A 142 9.13 -8.77 1.77
CA PHE A 142 8.18 -7.68 1.60
C PHE A 142 8.95 -6.40 1.26
N LEU A 143 8.83 -5.96 0.01
CA LEU A 143 9.72 -4.97 -0.60
C LEU A 143 9.20 -3.52 -0.52
N GLY A 144 8.34 -3.21 0.44
CA GLY A 144 7.76 -1.88 0.65
C GLY A 144 6.57 -1.57 -0.25
N ASP A 145 6.00 -0.39 -0.04
CA ASP A 145 4.81 0.12 -0.73
C ASP A 145 3.62 -0.85 -0.67
N MET A 146 3.44 -1.47 0.51
CA MET A 146 2.36 -2.43 0.74
C MET A 146 1.00 -1.73 0.87
N ILE A 147 0.98 -0.50 1.38
CA ILE A 147 -0.19 0.37 1.45
C ILE A 147 -0.02 1.57 0.53
N GLU A 148 -1.13 2.18 0.10
CA GLU A 148 -1.11 3.46 -0.61
C GLU A 148 -0.76 4.62 0.33
N GLY A 149 -1.23 4.58 1.58
CA GLY A 149 -1.02 5.65 2.55
C GLY A 149 -1.65 6.97 2.12
N TYR A 150 -1.25 8.06 2.81
CA TYR A 150 -1.74 9.41 2.53
C TYR A 150 -0.62 10.41 2.29
N VAL A 151 0.62 10.05 2.59
CA VAL A 151 1.75 11.00 2.62
C VAL A 151 2.61 10.95 1.39
N SER A 152 2.52 9.88 0.60
CA SER A 152 3.26 9.77 -0.65
C SER A 152 2.98 10.95 -1.58
N GLN A 153 3.95 11.32 -2.37
CA GLN A 153 3.88 12.46 -3.29
C GLN A 153 3.47 13.78 -2.60
N GLY A 154 3.95 14.01 -1.36
CA GLY A 154 3.64 15.21 -0.58
C GLY A 154 2.18 15.30 -0.15
N GLY A 155 1.49 14.16 0.01
CA GLY A 155 0.07 14.09 0.39
C GLY A 155 -0.89 14.29 -0.78
N SER A 156 -0.40 14.39 -2.00
CA SER A 156 -1.26 14.58 -3.18
C SER A 156 -2.13 13.36 -3.50
N ASN A 157 -1.77 12.19 -2.98
CA ASN A 157 -2.54 10.96 -3.16
C ASN A 157 -3.69 10.78 -2.18
N ALA A 158 -3.77 11.57 -1.12
CA ALA A 158 -4.81 11.43 -0.10
C ALA A 158 -6.25 11.45 -0.65
N TRP A 159 -6.50 12.18 -1.73
CA TRP A 159 -7.79 12.24 -2.39
C TRP A 159 -8.06 11.09 -3.38
N ARG A 160 -7.04 10.30 -3.70
CA ARG A 160 -7.14 9.13 -4.59
C ARG A 160 -7.30 7.83 -3.81
N THR A 161 -7.15 7.86 -2.50
CA THR A 161 -7.35 6.67 -1.68
C THR A 161 -8.83 6.36 -1.52
N GLN A 162 -9.21 5.12 -1.75
CA GLN A 162 -10.60 4.66 -1.61
C GLN A 162 -10.87 4.07 -0.23
N THR A 163 -9.82 3.72 0.49
CA THR A 163 -9.91 2.94 1.74
C THR A 163 -9.24 3.72 2.88
N PRO A 164 -9.87 3.84 4.06
CA PRO A 164 -9.24 4.41 5.23
C PRO A 164 -7.91 3.72 5.57
N LEU A 165 -6.96 4.47 6.14
CA LEU A 165 -5.63 3.97 6.46
C LEU A 165 -5.66 2.71 7.33
N THR A 166 -6.53 2.69 8.33
CA THR A 166 -6.70 1.53 9.22
C THR A 166 -7.14 0.27 8.47
N GLU A 167 -7.94 0.42 7.44
CA GLU A 167 -8.40 -0.69 6.61
C GLU A 167 -7.32 -1.13 5.61
N GLN A 168 -6.52 -0.19 5.09
CA GLN A 168 -5.34 -0.52 4.30
C GLN A 168 -4.37 -1.38 5.12
N ILE A 169 -4.06 -0.97 6.36
CA ILE A 169 -3.21 -1.71 7.30
C ILE A 169 -3.80 -3.10 7.59
N ARG A 170 -5.10 -3.19 7.85
CA ARG A 170 -5.78 -4.46 8.13
C ARG A 170 -5.68 -5.44 6.96
N LEU A 171 -5.95 -5.00 5.74
CA LEU A 171 -5.83 -5.82 4.53
C LEU A 171 -4.39 -6.24 4.28
N THR A 172 -3.44 -5.33 4.44
CA THR A 172 -2.01 -5.63 4.29
C THR A 172 -1.56 -6.71 5.27
N ARG A 173 -1.91 -6.59 6.55
CA ARG A 173 -1.58 -7.63 7.55
C ARG A 173 -2.17 -8.98 7.19
N MET A 174 -3.41 -9.02 6.72
CA MET A 174 -4.04 -10.27 6.28
C MET A 174 -3.32 -10.87 5.07
N ALA A 175 -3.00 -10.07 4.07
CA ALA A 175 -2.28 -10.51 2.89
C ALA A 175 -0.88 -11.06 3.23
N MET A 176 -0.08 -10.30 3.99
CA MET A 176 1.24 -10.75 4.45
C MET A 176 1.15 -12.04 5.26
N MET A 177 0.17 -12.12 6.17
CA MET A 177 -0.03 -13.31 7.01
C MET A 177 -0.35 -14.54 6.16
N GLN A 178 -1.17 -14.41 5.13
CA GLN A 178 -1.48 -15.52 4.21
C GLN A 178 -0.25 -16.03 3.47
N LEU A 179 0.62 -15.13 3.01
CA LEU A 179 1.86 -15.54 2.35
C LEU A 179 2.80 -16.27 3.32
N VAL A 180 2.96 -15.77 4.54
CA VAL A 180 3.78 -16.44 5.55
C VAL A 180 3.17 -17.81 5.92
N HIS A 181 1.86 -17.86 6.16
CA HIS A 181 1.15 -19.09 6.53
C HIS A 181 1.26 -20.18 5.44
N MET A 182 1.33 -19.79 4.18
CA MET A 182 1.48 -20.75 3.08
C MET A 182 2.77 -21.57 3.20
N PHE A 183 3.82 -21.02 3.83
CA PHE A 183 5.15 -21.63 3.94
C PHE A 183 5.61 -21.89 5.38
N ASP A 184 4.79 -21.58 6.40
CA ASP A 184 5.17 -21.72 7.81
C ASP A 184 5.52 -23.14 8.25
N HIS A 185 5.13 -24.14 7.45
CA HIS A 185 5.45 -25.55 7.61
C HIS A 185 6.82 -25.96 7.05
N CYS A 186 7.51 -25.11 6.29
CA CYS A 186 8.84 -25.39 5.76
C CYS A 186 9.89 -25.35 6.87
N ALA A 187 10.98 -26.09 6.72
CA ALA A 187 11.98 -26.25 7.77
C ALA A 187 12.72 -24.96 8.15
N ASN A 188 12.86 -24.03 7.21
CA ASN A 188 13.48 -22.72 7.45
C ASN A 188 12.83 -21.64 6.59
N VAL A 189 12.14 -20.69 7.21
CA VAL A 189 11.50 -19.58 6.53
C VAL A 189 12.09 -18.26 7.03
N THR A 190 12.77 -17.57 6.16
CA THR A 190 13.31 -16.24 6.43
C THR A 190 12.37 -15.18 5.86
N ILE A 191 11.96 -14.25 6.68
CA ILE A 191 11.04 -13.17 6.29
C ILE A 191 11.74 -11.83 6.48
N THR A 192 11.68 -10.97 5.47
CA THR A 192 12.16 -9.58 5.57
C THR A 192 11.07 -8.62 5.19
N SER A 193 11.08 -7.44 5.78
CA SER A 193 10.25 -6.32 5.36
C SER A 193 11.10 -5.05 5.35
N ILE A 194 11.01 -4.28 4.27
CA ILE A 194 11.67 -2.98 4.14
C ILE A 194 10.62 -1.89 3.97
N PRO A 195 10.92 -0.64 4.37
CA PRO A 195 10.01 0.47 4.19
C PRO A 195 9.91 0.87 2.72
N GLY A 196 8.73 1.30 2.32
CA GLY A 196 8.47 2.01 1.08
C GLY A 196 8.20 3.49 1.32
N ASN A 197 8.03 4.25 0.26
CA ASN A 197 7.71 5.68 0.37
C ASN A 197 6.19 5.94 0.53
N HIS A 198 5.35 4.97 0.22
CA HIS A 198 3.90 5.04 0.46
C HIS A 198 3.54 4.70 1.91
N GLY A 199 4.28 3.80 2.54
CA GLY A 199 4.03 3.30 3.88
C GLY A 199 4.53 4.19 5.03
N GLU A 200 5.10 5.36 4.77
CA GLU A 200 5.58 6.26 5.84
C GLU A 200 4.45 6.67 6.78
N ALA A 201 4.65 6.46 8.09
CA ALA A 201 3.63 6.73 9.10
C ALA A 201 3.36 8.23 9.27
N VAL A 202 4.43 9.05 9.30
CA VAL A 202 4.34 10.51 9.45
C VAL A 202 5.42 11.19 8.65
N ARG A 203 5.05 12.12 7.78
CA ARG A 203 5.97 12.97 7.02
C ARG A 203 5.64 14.44 7.26
N PHE A 204 5.93 14.96 8.46
CA PHE A 204 5.80 16.38 8.78
C PHE A 204 7.16 17.07 8.76
N GLY A 205 7.65 17.44 7.58
CA GLY A 205 8.90 18.14 7.45
C GLY A 205 10.14 17.24 7.47
N LYS A 206 11.30 17.84 7.28
CA LYS A 206 12.57 17.12 7.24
C LYS A 206 12.98 16.63 8.63
N GLY A 207 13.30 15.34 8.76
CA GLY A 207 13.98 14.79 9.92
C GLY A 207 13.10 14.46 11.13
N VAL A 208 11.78 14.36 10.97
CA VAL A 208 10.86 14.08 12.07
C VAL A 208 10.69 12.57 12.31
N THR A 209 10.84 11.74 11.27
CA THR A 209 10.67 10.30 11.38
C THR A 209 11.92 9.54 10.93
N THR A 210 12.00 8.29 11.35
CA THR A 210 13.04 7.34 10.95
C THR A 210 12.49 6.42 9.89
N TYR A 211 13.35 5.76 9.11
CA TYR A 211 12.92 4.87 8.03
C TYR A 211 12.10 3.67 8.51
N ASP A 212 12.30 3.24 9.74
CA ASP A 212 11.52 2.15 10.33
C ASP A 212 10.13 2.59 10.84
N ASP A 213 9.83 3.91 10.85
CA ASP A 213 8.49 4.44 11.11
C ASP A 213 7.63 4.33 9.84
N SER A 214 7.38 3.08 9.46
CA SER A 214 6.69 2.69 8.24
C SER A 214 5.62 1.65 8.53
N PHE A 215 4.43 1.86 7.99
CA PHE A 215 3.35 0.89 8.09
C PHE A 215 3.67 -0.43 7.39
N ASP A 216 4.53 -0.44 6.36
CA ASP A 216 4.98 -1.65 5.70
C ASP A 216 5.76 -2.53 6.69
N VAL A 217 6.69 -1.92 7.42
CA VAL A 217 7.50 -2.61 8.44
C VAL A 217 6.64 -2.98 9.65
N ASP A 218 5.76 -2.06 10.12
CA ASP A 218 4.88 -2.29 11.27
C ASP A 218 3.92 -3.47 11.03
N CYS A 219 3.34 -3.58 9.85
CA CYS A 219 2.49 -4.71 9.49
C CYS A 219 3.23 -6.06 9.65
N CYS A 220 4.47 -6.13 9.17
CA CYS A 220 5.28 -7.34 9.28
C CYS A 220 5.74 -7.60 10.72
N ARG A 221 6.07 -6.56 11.50
CA ARG A 221 6.41 -6.69 12.94
C ARG A 221 5.23 -7.26 13.73
N ALA A 222 4.01 -6.76 13.49
CA ALA A 222 2.82 -7.30 14.16
C ALA A 222 2.60 -8.79 13.86
N ILE A 223 2.93 -9.25 12.66
CA ILE A 223 2.88 -10.68 12.29
C ILE A 223 3.97 -11.45 13.02
N ALA A 224 5.21 -10.93 13.05
CA ALA A 224 6.32 -11.54 13.76
C ALA A 224 6.00 -11.73 15.25
N GLU A 225 5.45 -10.71 15.91
CA GLU A 225 5.01 -10.76 17.30
C GLU A 225 3.92 -11.79 17.52
N ALA A 226 2.93 -11.90 16.63
CA ALA A 226 1.87 -12.90 16.72
C ALA A 226 2.42 -14.34 16.62
N TYR A 227 3.34 -14.60 15.69
CA TYR A 227 4.00 -15.90 15.57
C TYR A 227 4.91 -16.18 16.77
N GLN A 228 5.62 -15.19 17.29
CA GLN A 228 6.46 -15.33 18.48
C GLN A 228 5.64 -15.67 19.73
N LEU A 229 4.50 -15.01 19.92
CA LEU A 229 3.59 -15.31 21.05
C LEU A 229 3.00 -16.72 20.96
N ASN A 230 2.79 -17.23 19.77
CA ASN A 230 2.28 -18.58 19.55
C ASN A 230 3.31 -19.68 19.90
N ASN A 231 4.60 -19.39 19.84
CA ASN A 231 5.71 -20.32 20.19
C ASN A 231 5.72 -21.68 19.44
N GLN A 232 4.92 -21.81 18.38
CA GLN A 232 4.82 -23.07 17.61
C GLN A 232 5.64 -23.07 16.33
N TYR A 233 6.29 -21.95 15.99
CA TYR A 233 6.95 -21.71 14.72
C TYR A 233 8.41 -21.26 14.88
N PRO A 234 9.28 -22.11 15.48
CA PRO A 234 10.70 -21.76 15.71
C PRO A 234 11.49 -21.66 14.41
N ASN A 235 10.94 -22.12 13.31
CA ASN A 235 11.50 -22.12 11.97
C ASN A 235 11.29 -20.79 11.22
N LEU A 236 10.51 -19.86 11.77
CA LEU A 236 10.29 -18.55 11.16
C LEU A 236 11.27 -17.52 11.72
N HIS A 237 12.02 -16.87 10.83
CA HIS A 237 13.06 -15.90 11.17
C HIS A 237 12.75 -14.56 10.50
N PHE A 238 12.34 -13.57 11.31
CA PHE A 238 12.02 -12.24 10.83
C PHE A 238 13.19 -11.29 10.94
N HIS A 239 13.46 -10.54 9.88
CA HIS A 239 14.52 -9.55 9.79
C HIS A 239 13.97 -8.22 9.33
N PHE A 240 14.37 -7.17 10.01
CA PHE A 240 13.93 -5.79 9.76
C PHE A 240 15.15 -4.89 9.58
N PRO A 241 15.02 -3.81 8.81
CA PRO A 241 16.05 -2.80 8.73
C PRO A 241 16.30 -2.14 10.10
N SER A 242 17.48 -1.63 10.32
CA SER A 242 17.75 -0.77 11.47
C SER A 242 17.02 0.56 11.30
N ARG A 243 16.92 1.31 12.40
CA ARG A 243 16.14 2.55 12.47
C ARG A 243 16.45 3.59 11.38
N ASP A 244 17.72 3.66 11.00
CA ASP A 244 18.22 4.66 10.05
C ASP A 244 18.52 4.06 8.67
N GLU A 245 18.03 2.84 8.40
CA GLU A 245 18.25 2.13 7.15
C GLU A 245 16.95 1.84 6.41
N MET A 246 16.98 1.99 5.10
CA MET A 246 15.88 1.64 4.19
C MET A 246 16.04 0.25 3.59
N THR A 247 17.16 -0.39 3.87
CA THR A 247 17.55 -1.66 3.26
C THR A 247 17.84 -2.69 4.34
N THR A 248 17.73 -3.96 3.98
CA THR A 248 18.18 -5.04 4.83
C THR A 248 18.89 -6.10 4.03
N THR A 249 19.86 -6.76 4.66
CA THR A 249 20.63 -7.83 4.04
C THR A 249 20.44 -9.10 4.85
N VAL A 250 20.13 -10.20 4.19
CA VAL A 250 20.00 -11.52 4.80
C VAL A 250 20.83 -12.55 4.05
N ASP A 251 21.27 -13.56 4.77
CA ASP A 251 21.87 -14.76 4.17
C ASP A 251 20.76 -15.79 3.95
N VAL A 252 20.60 -16.22 2.72
CA VAL A 252 19.62 -17.23 2.32
C VAL A 252 20.36 -18.36 1.61
N ALA A 253 20.47 -19.49 2.26
CA ALA A 253 21.17 -20.65 1.73
C ALA A 253 22.63 -20.38 1.30
N GLY A 254 23.36 -19.56 2.07
CA GLY A 254 24.72 -19.15 1.77
C GLY A 254 24.86 -18.04 0.73
N THR A 255 23.75 -17.48 0.26
CA THR A 255 23.73 -16.32 -0.64
C THR A 255 23.27 -15.09 0.10
N ARG A 256 24.09 -14.04 0.08
CA ARG A 256 23.71 -12.75 0.67
C ARG A 256 22.81 -11.97 -0.28
N ILE A 257 21.58 -11.66 0.18
CA ILE A 257 20.58 -10.93 -0.58
C ILE A 257 20.35 -9.57 0.08
N LEU A 258 20.56 -8.50 -0.68
CA LEU A 258 20.22 -7.13 -0.29
C LEU A 258 18.81 -6.81 -0.80
N HIS A 259 17.95 -6.34 0.11
CA HIS A 259 16.62 -5.85 -0.21
C HIS A 259 16.61 -4.33 -0.16
N ALA A 260 16.14 -3.73 -1.24
CA ALA A 260 15.99 -2.29 -1.37
C ALA A 260 14.80 -1.97 -2.28
N LEU A 261 14.01 -0.98 -1.90
CA LEU A 261 13.07 -0.35 -2.81
C LEU A 261 13.79 0.76 -3.57
N SER A 262 13.60 0.83 -4.89
CA SER A 262 14.19 1.89 -5.71
C SER A 262 13.48 3.22 -5.43
N LEU A 263 14.14 4.11 -4.71
CA LEU A 263 13.69 5.49 -4.50
C LEU A 263 14.25 6.38 -5.61
N ILE A 264 13.71 6.27 -6.80
CA ILE A 264 14.16 7.09 -7.96
C ILE A 264 13.80 8.59 -7.78
N HIS A 265 13.14 8.97 -6.72
CA HIS A 265 12.70 10.34 -6.46
C HIS A 265 13.40 11.01 -5.27
N ILE A 266 14.67 10.78 -5.14
CA ILE A 266 15.48 11.61 -4.26
C ILE A 266 16.04 12.79 -5.04
#